data_c40544e2e6e3ab78d48c4c3597731b91
#
_entry.id   c40544e2e6e3ab78d48c4c3597731b91
#
_cell.length_a   1.000
_cell.length_b   1.000
_cell.length_c   1.000
_cell.angle_alpha   90.00
_cell.angle_beta   90.00
_cell.angle_gamma   90.00
#
_symmetry.space_group_name_H-M   'P 1'
#
loop_
_entity.id
_entity.type
_entity.pdbx_description
1 polymer ?
#
loop_
_entity_poly.entity_id
_entity_poly.type
_entity_poly.pdbx_seq_one_letter_code
_entity_poly.pdbx_strand_id
1 'polypeptide(L)'
;MIDTHSADEPLAPQDASQPEQGQREAEAQEALTRDAEIETPEAETPPEEPPKVPFKELPLCDAVQEGLDAMGFEVATPIQAMAIPPITEGRDLIGIAQTGTGKTAAFLLPTMHNIHESGGGDHIKCLIITPTRELALQIDQACEGFGYFSGTSSVSIYGGGSGSDFDREKNALTTGVDIAIVTPGRMISHMNLGYVDLSKLHVLILDEADRMLDMGFLGDINRIAEQCNPDRQTLLFSATMPERIGKLAQSMLKDPVTVQIALSRPAEKVMQAAYPVHDDQKPKLLVSLLKDRGLESVIVFSSRKRSISIIARSLSKAGLNVGSISSDLEQKDREEVMRNFRNRKIHVLVATDVVSRGIDIDNIEMVINYDVPPNEEDYVHRIGRTARAGRGGVGITLITPGEMRSFSRIEKLIGMEVRKEPLPEELGEGPQYDPNAPSGRGGRGGSGGRGGGHDRRGHGGERRGRGPGGGKGRGRGDRRRGDSSPGNGPDRGSGSDGPQGQRNEGGQGGGNNKRRRNKNRRRGNGGQSGGGPQNPSREGGSPSGN
;
A
#
# COMPACT_ATOMS: atom_id res chain seq x y z
N MET A 1 11.18 89.28 36.36
CA MET A 1 11.75 90.01 35.26
C MET A 1 11.27 89.31 34.02
N ILE A 2 10.18 89.80 33.44
CA ILE A 2 10.16 90.55 32.18
C ILE A 2 10.34 89.59 31.01
N ASP A 3 9.53 89.40 30.05
CA ASP A 3 8.35 90.00 29.42
C ASP A 3 8.11 89.13 28.18
N THR A 4 6.85 88.78 27.91
CA THR A 4 5.99 89.27 26.80
C THR A 4 6.40 88.90 25.38
N HIS A 5 5.54 88.35 24.65
CA HIS A 5 4.68 88.76 23.53
C HIS A 5 4.42 87.53 22.61
N SER A 6 3.22 87.05 22.47
CA SER A 6 2.10 87.62 21.69
C SER A 6 2.13 87.31 20.18
N ALA A 7 1.07 86.64 19.78
CA ALA A 7 0.34 86.71 18.50
C ALA A 7 0.99 86.18 17.24
N ASP A 8 0.36 85.25 16.53
CA ASP A 8 -0.70 85.43 15.57
C ASP A 8 -1.23 84.12 15.01
N GLU A 9 -2.50 83.94 15.07
CA GLU A 9 -3.23 83.05 14.16
C GLU A 9 -3.30 83.64 12.76
N PRO A 10 -3.42 82.81 11.71
CA PRO A 10 -4.64 82.91 10.94
C PRO A 10 -5.28 81.61 10.48
N LEU A 11 -6.57 81.49 10.70
CA LEU A 11 -7.69 81.03 9.90
C LEU A 11 -7.47 79.95 8.83
N ALA A 12 -8.19 78.85 9.05
CA ALA A 12 -8.53 77.79 8.12
C ALA A 12 -9.34 78.30 6.89
N PRO A 13 -9.32 77.47 5.82
CA PRO A 13 -10.56 77.29 5.06
C PRO A 13 -11.15 75.91 5.28
N GLN A 14 -12.41 75.87 5.59
CA GLN A 14 -13.34 74.77 5.48
C GLN A 14 -13.37 74.28 4.04
N ASP A 15 -13.16 73.01 3.84
CA ASP A 15 -13.62 72.31 2.63
C ASP A 15 -14.54 71.18 3.02
N ALA A 16 -15.80 71.38 2.66
CA ALA A 16 -16.89 70.47 2.81
C ALA A 16 -16.91 69.56 1.59
N SER A 17 -16.49 68.30 1.75
CA SER A 17 -16.88 67.21 0.83
C SER A 17 -16.46 65.86 1.36
N GLN A 18 -17.14 65.29 2.33
CA GLN A 18 -17.23 63.86 2.56
C GLN A 18 -18.50 63.51 3.36
N PRO A 19 -19.62 63.25 2.68
CA PRO A 19 -20.51 62.20 3.13
C PRO A 19 -20.99 61.22 2.02
N GLU A 20 -20.48 61.30 0.78
CA GLU A 20 -21.05 60.49 -0.30
C GLU A 20 -20.33 59.11 -0.51
N GLN A 21 -19.14 58.90 0.02
CA GLN A 21 -18.46 57.60 -0.10
C GLN A 21 -18.94 56.53 0.90
N GLY A 22 -19.28 56.93 2.12
CA GLY A 22 -19.79 56.00 3.14
C GLY A 22 -21.19 55.47 2.86
N GLN A 23 -22.02 56.23 2.14
CA GLN A 23 -23.37 55.78 1.75
C GLN A 23 -23.34 54.85 0.55
N ARG A 24 -22.42 55.02 -0.39
CA ARG A 24 -22.24 54.09 -1.53
C ARG A 24 -21.63 52.73 -1.15
N GLU A 25 -20.78 52.69 -0.13
CA GLU A 25 -20.26 51.43 0.40
C GLU A 25 -21.29 50.67 1.24
N ALA A 26 -22.17 51.37 1.95
CA ALA A 26 -23.28 50.75 2.68
C ALA A 26 -24.38 50.23 1.74
N GLU A 27 -24.72 50.95 0.68
CA GLU A 27 -25.67 50.51 -0.35
C GLU A 27 -25.12 49.36 -1.21
N ALA A 28 -23.80 49.33 -1.45
CA ALA A 28 -23.16 48.20 -2.14
C ALA A 28 -23.09 46.92 -1.26
N GLN A 29 -22.98 47.04 0.05
CA GLN A 29 -23.06 45.92 0.98
C GLN A 29 -24.50 45.43 1.19
N GLU A 30 -25.50 46.28 1.16
CA GLU A 30 -26.92 45.90 1.23
C GLU A 30 -27.45 45.28 -0.07
N ALA A 31 -26.89 45.66 -1.24
CA ALA A 31 -27.22 45.03 -2.52
C ALA A 31 -26.63 43.62 -2.65
N LEU A 32 -25.47 43.36 -2.04
CA LEU A 32 -24.85 42.03 -1.99
C LEU A 32 -25.55 41.04 -1.03
N THR A 33 -26.39 41.54 -0.15
CA THR A 33 -27.17 40.72 0.79
C THR A 33 -28.61 40.44 0.33
N ARG A 34 -29.12 41.16 -0.70
CA ARG A 34 -30.48 40.97 -1.21
C ARG A 34 -30.66 39.95 -2.34
N ASP A 35 -29.60 39.54 -3.01
CA ASP A 35 -29.68 38.57 -4.12
C ASP A 35 -29.26 37.12 -3.75
N ALA A 36 -29.23 36.80 -2.46
CA ALA A 36 -28.89 35.44 -1.98
C ALA A 36 -30.03 34.75 -1.22
N GLU A 37 -31.30 34.98 -1.61
CA GLU A 37 -32.34 33.98 -1.37
C GLU A 37 -32.37 32.99 -2.53
N ILE A 38 -31.27 32.27 -2.68
CA ILE A 38 -31.27 30.96 -3.37
C ILE A 38 -31.96 30.01 -2.40
N GLU A 39 -33.13 29.50 -2.79
CA GLU A 39 -33.75 28.33 -2.15
C GLU A 39 -32.64 27.30 -1.90
N THR A 40 -32.23 27.15 -0.65
CA THR A 40 -31.42 26.05 -0.21
C THR A 40 -32.24 24.79 -0.46
N PRO A 41 -31.78 23.84 -1.30
CA PRO A 41 -32.41 22.52 -1.33
C PRO A 41 -32.42 22.04 0.11
N GLU A 42 -33.57 21.52 0.56
CA GLU A 42 -33.71 20.87 1.87
C GLU A 42 -32.44 20.06 2.12
N ALA A 43 -31.72 20.40 3.19
CA ALA A 43 -30.55 19.69 3.62
C ALA A 43 -30.97 18.23 3.81
N GLU A 44 -30.52 17.35 2.92
CA GLU A 44 -30.56 15.91 3.16
C GLU A 44 -29.99 15.73 4.56
N THR A 45 -30.82 15.21 5.47
CA THR A 45 -30.40 14.84 6.81
C THR A 45 -29.10 14.06 6.68
N PRO A 46 -28.02 14.44 7.40
CA PRO A 46 -26.78 13.66 7.36
C PRO A 46 -27.15 12.22 7.64
N PRO A 47 -26.60 11.25 6.89
CA PRO A 47 -26.88 9.84 7.12
C PRO A 47 -26.63 9.55 8.60
N GLU A 48 -27.64 9.01 9.29
CA GLU A 48 -27.55 8.64 10.70
C GLU A 48 -26.26 7.84 10.90
N GLU A 49 -25.43 8.26 11.84
CA GLU A 49 -24.26 7.46 12.23
C GLU A 49 -24.75 6.05 12.57
N PRO A 50 -24.15 5.00 12.02
CA PRO A 50 -24.57 3.64 12.33
C PRO A 50 -24.50 3.41 13.83
N PRO A 51 -25.46 2.66 14.42
CA PRO A 51 -25.54 2.48 15.85
C PRO A 51 -24.21 1.92 16.39
N LYS A 52 -23.72 2.53 17.45
CA LYS A 52 -22.52 2.08 18.16
C LYS A 52 -22.85 0.78 18.90
N VAL A 53 -22.33 -0.34 18.42
CA VAL A 53 -22.53 -1.66 19.02
C VAL A 53 -21.36 -1.97 19.95
N PRO A 54 -21.58 -2.17 21.27
CA PRO A 54 -20.53 -2.64 22.18
C PRO A 54 -20.05 -4.04 21.79
N PHE A 55 -18.75 -4.32 21.92
CA PHE A 55 -18.22 -5.67 21.64
C PHE A 55 -18.86 -6.74 22.54
N LYS A 56 -19.27 -6.38 23.75
CA LYS A 56 -19.93 -7.28 24.71
C LYS A 56 -21.28 -7.81 24.23
N GLU A 57 -21.91 -7.16 23.24
CA GLU A 57 -23.15 -7.59 22.62
C GLU A 57 -22.92 -8.53 21.42
N LEU A 58 -21.66 -8.68 20.97
CA LEU A 58 -21.32 -9.54 19.86
C LEU A 58 -21.09 -10.99 20.31
N PRO A 59 -21.39 -11.99 19.46
CA PRO A 59 -21.27 -13.41 19.80
C PRO A 59 -19.81 -13.87 19.82
N LEU A 60 -19.07 -13.46 20.82
CA LEU A 60 -17.66 -13.80 21.04
C LEU A 60 -17.50 -14.48 22.41
N CYS A 61 -16.63 -15.48 22.52
CA CYS A 61 -16.34 -16.17 23.79
C CYS A 61 -15.61 -15.26 24.78
N ASP A 62 -15.69 -15.60 26.07
CA ASP A 62 -15.11 -14.80 27.15
C ASP A 62 -13.60 -14.54 26.95
N ALA A 63 -12.85 -15.54 26.49
CA ALA A 63 -11.42 -15.41 26.25
C ALA A 63 -11.07 -14.35 25.18
N VAL A 64 -11.89 -14.20 24.13
CA VAL A 64 -11.74 -13.16 23.11
C VAL A 64 -12.19 -11.81 23.66
N GLN A 65 -13.25 -11.77 24.47
CA GLN A 65 -13.71 -10.55 25.14
C GLN A 65 -12.67 -10.00 26.12
N GLU A 66 -12.01 -10.86 26.90
CA GLU A 66 -10.89 -10.46 27.79
C GLU A 66 -9.73 -9.84 27.00
N GLY A 67 -9.42 -10.38 25.82
CA GLY A 67 -8.43 -9.81 24.91
C GLY A 67 -8.81 -8.39 24.44
N LEU A 68 -10.06 -8.19 24.07
CA LEU A 68 -10.59 -6.88 23.68
C LEU A 68 -10.55 -5.86 24.83
N ASP A 69 -10.99 -6.26 26.02
CA ASP A 69 -10.99 -5.42 27.22
C ASP A 69 -9.53 -5.00 27.60
N ALA A 70 -8.59 -5.94 27.53
CA ALA A 70 -7.16 -5.67 27.81
C ALA A 70 -6.53 -4.69 26.80
N MET A 71 -6.99 -4.71 25.55
CA MET A 71 -6.54 -3.78 24.50
C MET A 71 -7.33 -2.47 24.47
N GLY A 72 -8.37 -2.30 25.30
CA GLY A 72 -9.18 -1.10 25.39
C GLY A 72 -10.18 -0.92 24.24
N PHE A 73 -10.64 -2.02 23.63
CA PHE A 73 -11.68 -2.00 22.60
C PHE A 73 -13.06 -2.15 23.23
N GLU A 74 -13.85 -1.09 23.22
CA GLU A 74 -15.18 -1.07 23.84
C GLU A 74 -16.30 -1.19 22.80
N VAL A 75 -16.16 -0.52 21.66
CA VAL A 75 -17.22 -0.35 20.64
C VAL A 75 -16.74 -0.85 19.30
N ALA A 76 -17.53 -1.70 18.68
CA ALA A 76 -17.28 -2.23 17.35
C ALA A 76 -17.48 -1.16 16.26
N THR A 77 -16.61 -1.18 15.28
CA THR A 77 -16.80 -0.40 14.06
C THR A 77 -17.94 -1.02 13.21
N PRO A 78 -18.53 -0.27 12.25
CA PRO A 78 -19.61 -0.80 11.42
C PRO A 78 -19.29 -2.11 10.71
N ILE A 79 -18.07 -2.26 10.16
CA ILE A 79 -17.65 -3.51 9.51
C ILE A 79 -17.58 -4.66 10.52
N GLN A 80 -17.11 -4.41 11.74
CA GLN A 80 -17.01 -5.41 12.80
C GLN A 80 -18.40 -5.86 13.27
N ALA A 81 -19.29 -4.91 13.56
CA ALA A 81 -20.65 -5.20 14.01
C ALA A 81 -21.44 -6.04 12.99
N MET A 82 -21.22 -5.81 11.69
CA MET A 82 -21.93 -6.52 10.63
C MET A 82 -21.26 -7.83 10.21
N ALA A 83 -19.93 -7.96 10.33
CA ALA A 83 -19.20 -9.13 9.86
C ALA A 83 -19.03 -10.20 10.93
N ILE A 84 -18.89 -9.84 12.21
CA ILE A 84 -18.64 -10.79 13.30
C ILE A 84 -19.76 -11.84 13.40
N PRO A 85 -21.07 -11.49 13.48
CA PRO A 85 -22.12 -12.49 13.64
C PRO A 85 -22.16 -13.56 12.54
N PRO A 86 -22.22 -13.22 11.23
CA PRO A 86 -22.25 -14.24 10.19
C PRO A 86 -20.97 -15.09 10.13
N ILE A 87 -19.80 -14.54 10.52
CA ILE A 87 -18.55 -15.32 10.56
C ILE A 87 -18.58 -16.33 11.72
N THR A 88 -19.06 -15.96 12.90
CA THR A 88 -19.23 -16.91 14.03
C THR A 88 -20.23 -18.01 13.72
N GLU A 89 -21.24 -17.74 12.88
CA GLU A 89 -22.20 -18.72 12.38
C GLU A 89 -21.60 -19.67 11.30
N GLY A 90 -20.33 -19.48 10.91
CA GLY A 90 -19.66 -20.31 9.90
C GLY A 90 -20.03 -19.97 8.45
N ARG A 91 -20.67 -18.83 8.17
CA ARG A 91 -21.05 -18.43 6.82
C ARG A 91 -19.88 -17.79 6.07
N ASP A 92 -19.80 -18.01 4.77
CA ASP A 92 -18.88 -17.30 3.91
C ASP A 92 -19.25 -15.80 3.84
N LEU A 93 -18.24 -14.94 3.71
CA LEU A 93 -18.47 -13.50 3.75
C LEU A 93 -17.60 -12.74 2.74
N ILE A 94 -18.21 -11.75 2.11
CA ILE A 94 -17.52 -10.71 1.34
C ILE A 94 -17.60 -9.39 2.12
N GLY A 95 -16.48 -8.92 2.63
CA GLY A 95 -16.36 -7.66 3.35
C GLY A 95 -15.74 -6.56 2.47
N ILE A 96 -16.54 -5.55 2.10
CA ILE A 96 -16.09 -4.41 1.29
C ILE A 96 -15.97 -3.21 2.21
N ALA A 97 -14.73 -2.85 2.56
CA ALA A 97 -14.45 -1.70 3.42
C ALA A 97 -13.02 -1.18 3.22
N GLN A 98 -12.81 0.11 3.40
CA GLN A 98 -11.50 0.75 3.26
C GLN A 98 -10.49 0.30 4.33
N THR A 99 -9.20 0.58 4.10
CA THR A 99 -8.16 0.41 5.12
C THR A 99 -8.41 1.34 6.30
N GLY A 100 -8.19 0.85 7.54
CA GLY A 100 -8.43 1.63 8.75
C GLY A 100 -9.86 1.57 9.29
N THR A 101 -10.77 0.84 8.67
CA THR A 101 -12.14 0.61 9.16
C THR A 101 -12.26 -0.49 10.22
N GLY A 102 -11.16 -1.20 10.51
CA GLY A 102 -11.16 -2.29 11.48
C GLY A 102 -11.39 -3.69 10.89
N LYS A 103 -11.18 -3.91 9.57
CA LYS A 103 -11.33 -5.22 8.90
C LYS A 103 -10.58 -6.34 9.60
N THR A 104 -9.34 -6.09 10.03
CA THR A 104 -8.51 -7.11 10.69
C THR A 104 -9.19 -7.71 11.90
N ALA A 105 -9.70 -6.89 12.81
CA ALA A 105 -10.47 -7.39 13.94
C ALA A 105 -11.82 -8.01 13.53
N ALA A 106 -12.45 -7.51 12.45
CA ALA A 106 -13.71 -8.05 11.96
C ALA A 106 -13.62 -9.52 11.52
N PHE A 107 -12.46 -9.98 11.02
CA PHE A 107 -12.26 -11.39 10.70
C PHE A 107 -11.49 -12.16 11.78
N LEU A 108 -10.53 -11.55 12.50
CA LEU A 108 -9.74 -12.26 13.50
C LEU A 108 -10.57 -12.68 14.71
N LEU A 109 -11.35 -11.78 15.28
CA LEU A 109 -12.12 -12.04 16.51
C LEU A 109 -13.08 -13.23 16.38
N PRO A 110 -13.95 -13.30 15.34
CA PRO A 110 -14.83 -14.45 15.16
C PRO A 110 -14.07 -15.72 14.79
N THR A 111 -12.95 -15.60 14.06
CA THR A 111 -12.10 -16.76 13.75
C THR A 111 -11.46 -17.34 15.02
N MET A 112 -10.94 -16.50 15.91
CA MET A 112 -10.39 -16.92 17.21
C MET A 112 -11.45 -17.52 18.13
N HIS A 113 -12.66 -16.93 18.14
CA HIS A 113 -13.80 -17.52 18.82
C HIS A 113 -14.07 -18.95 18.32
N ASN A 114 -14.20 -19.15 17.00
CA ASN A 114 -14.47 -20.46 16.41
C ASN A 114 -13.33 -21.48 16.64
N ILE A 115 -12.07 -21.01 16.64
CA ILE A 115 -10.91 -21.84 16.97
C ILE A 115 -10.95 -22.27 18.44
N HIS A 116 -11.25 -21.35 19.35
CA HIS A 116 -11.35 -21.61 20.78
C HIS A 116 -12.45 -22.64 21.08
N GLU A 117 -13.65 -22.45 20.53
CA GLU A 117 -14.79 -23.37 20.71
C GLU A 117 -14.54 -24.76 20.10
N SER A 118 -13.80 -24.85 18.98
CA SER A 118 -13.47 -26.14 18.34
C SER A 118 -12.37 -26.93 19.07
N GLY A 119 -11.70 -26.31 20.04
CA GLY A 119 -10.61 -26.92 20.81
C GLY A 119 -9.29 -27.04 20.06
N GLY A 120 -8.28 -27.60 20.75
CA GLY A 120 -6.92 -27.75 20.23
C GLY A 120 -6.86 -28.71 19.03
N GLY A 121 -5.77 -28.62 18.26
CA GLY A 121 -5.48 -29.50 17.13
C GLY A 121 -4.03 -29.33 16.67
N ASP A 122 -3.52 -30.32 15.97
CA ASP A 122 -2.17 -30.41 15.44
C ASP A 122 -2.07 -30.03 13.95
N HIS A 123 -3.00 -29.19 13.49
CA HIS A 123 -3.11 -28.77 12.09
C HIS A 123 -3.45 -27.27 11.98
N ILE A 124 -3.24 -26.72 10.80
CA ILE A 124 -3.60 -25.33 10.49
C ILE A 124 -5.11 -25.21 10.41
N LYS A 125 -5.72 -24.42 11.30
CA LYS A 125 -7.17 -24.20 11.32
C LYS A 125 -7.59 -23.02 10.44
N CYS A 126 -6.79 -21.95 10.42
CA CYS A 126 -7.02 -20.76 9.62
C CYS A 126 -5.81 -20.40 8.76
N LEU A 127 -6.04 -20.11 7.49
CA LEU A 127 -5.05 -19.58 6.58
C LEU A 127 -5.46 -18.20 6.11
N ILE A 128 -4.64 -17.19 6.41
CA ILE A 128 -4.86 -15.81 5.99
C ILE A 128 -3.85 -15.47 4.89
N ILE A 129 -4.35 -15.16 3.69
CA ILE A 129 -3.52 -14.78 2.55
C ILE A 129 -3.51 -13.26 2.43
N THR A 130 -2.32 -12.66 2.40
CA THR A 130 -2.11 -11.21 2.34
C THR A 130 -1.12 -10.82 1.23
N PRO A 131 -1.25 -9.63 0.61
CA PRO A 131 -0.38 -9.22 -0.50
C PRO A 131 1.06 -8.93 -0.08
N THR A 132 1.29 -8.52 1.19
CA THR A 132 2.59 -8.00 1.63
C THR A 132 3.01 -8.59 2.96
N ARG A 133 4.32 -8.58 3.20
CA ARG A 133 4.94 -9.02 4.46
C ARG A 133 4.54 -8.16 5.64
N GLU A 134 4.52 -6.85 5.37
CA GLU A 134 4.21 -5.85 6.37
C GLU A 134 2.79 -6.08 6.91
N LEU A 135 1.83 -6.38 6.03
CA LEU A 135 0.47 -6.71 6.44
C LEU A 135 0.41 -8.06 7.17
N ALA A 136 1.18 -9.07 6.72
CA ALA A 136 1.27 -10.35 7.43
C ALA A 136 1.76 -10.17 8.86
N LEU A 137 2.81 -9.37 9.06
CA LEU A 137 3.34 -9.06 10.39
C LEU A 137 2.35 -8.28 11.27
N GLN A 138 1.60 -7.34 10.69
CA GLN A 138 0.57 -6.59 11.41
C GLN A 138 -0.56 -7.49 11.91
N ILE A 139 -1.03 -8.40 11.04
CA ILE A 139 -2.06 -9.36 11.41
C ILE A 139 -1.54 -10.31 12.49
N ASP A 140 -0.27 -10.76 12.38
CA ASP A 140 0.37 -11.61 13.39
C ASP A 140 0.46 -10.91 14.76
N GLN A 141 0.86 -9.64 14.80
CA GLN A 141 0.85 -8.82 16.01
C GLN A 141 -0.56 -8.63 16.59
N ALA A 142 -1.57 -8.47 15.72
CA ALA A 142 -2.96 -8.41 16.16
C ALA A 142 -3.44 -9.75 16.73
N CYS A 143 -3.00 -10.88 16.13
CA CYS A 143 -3.25 -12.22 16.67
C CYS A 143 -2.64 -12.38 18.06
N GLU A 144 -1.40 -11.95 18.27
CA GLU A 144 -0.74 -12.00 19.59
C GLU A 144 -1.54 -11.20 20.65
N GLY A 145 -2.05 -10.01 20.27
CA GLY A 145 -2.82 -9.16 21.17
C GLY A 145 -4.19 -9.75 21.51
N PHE A 146 -5.01 -10.02 20.51
CA PHE A 146 -6.38 -10.53 20.71
C PHE A 146 -6.41 -11.98 21.22
N GLY A 147 -5.43 -12.80 20.82
CA GLY A 147 -5.35 -14.22 21.15
C GLY A 147 -4.69 -14.53 22.48
N TYR A 148 -4.22 -13.53 23.23
CA TYR A 148 -3.46 -13.74 24.47
C TYR A 148 -4.19 -14.63 25.48
N PHE A 149 -5.48 -14.36 25.73
CA PHE A 149 -6.29 -15.12 26.68
C PHE A 149 -6.91 -16.39 26.09
N SER A 150 -7.13 -16.43 24.77
CA SER A 150 -7.65 -17.63 24.09
C SER A 150 -6.57 -18.70 23.84
N GLY A 151 -5.29 -18.35 23.99
CA GLY A 151 -4.16 -19.24 23.71
C GLY A 151 -4.00 -19.59 22.22
N THR A 152 -4.64 -18.81 21.33
CA THR A 152 -4.57 -19.03 19.87
C THR A 152 -3.14 -18.74 19.37
N SER A 153 -2.52 -19.74 18.74
CA SER A 153 -1.18 -19.63 18.17
C SER A 153 -1.20 -19.09 16.74
N SER A 154 -0.25 -18.21 16.41
CA SER A 154 -0.11 -17.67 15.04
C SER A 154 1.31 -17.69 14.53
N VAL A 155 1.47 -17.65 13.21
CA VAL A 155 2.75 -17.51 12.54
C VAL A 155 2.62 -16.74 11.24
N SER A 156 3.52 -15.78 11.02
CA SER A 156 3.65 -15.08 9.74
C SER A 156 4.69 -15.75 8.83
N ILE A 157 4.30 -16.01 7.57
CA ILE A 157 5.06 -16.75 6.56
C ILE A 157 5.23 -15.88 5.31
N TYR A 158 6.44 -15.33 5.12
CA TYR A 158 6.71 -14.41 4.02
C TYR A 158 8.13 -14.56 3.48
N GLY A 159 8.34 -14.23 2.22
CA GLY A 159 9.63 -14.42 1.56
C GLY A 159 10.69 -13.37 1.97
N GLY A 160 11.99 -13.65 1.77
CA GLY A 160 13.16 -12.76 1.96
C GLY A 160 13.76 -12.77 3.37
N GLY A 161 13.35 -13.70 4.19
CA GLY A 161 14.01 -14.04 5.45
C GLY A 161 15.26 -14.88 5.26
N SER A 162 15.95 -15.16 6.35
CA SER A 162 17.12 -16.04 6.43
C SER A 162 16.73 -17.53 6.32
N GLY A 163 17.71 -18.43 6.23
CA GLY A 163 17.46 -19.88 6.30
C GLY A 163 16.79 -20.31 7.61
N SER A 164 17.13 -19.67 8.74
CA SER A 164 16.51 -19.91 10.04
C SER A 164 15.01 -19.57 10.07
N ASP A 165 14.61 -18.54 9.34
CA ASP A 165 13.19 -18.19 9.22
C ASP A 165 12.42 -19.27 8.44
N PHE A 166 13.05 -19.82 7.40
CA PHE A 166 12.48 -20.92 6.64
C PHE A 166 12.25 -22.17 7.50
N ASP A 167 13.20 -22.52 8.36
CA ASP A 167 13.07 -23.67 9.25
C ASP A 167 11.99 -23.47 10.31
N ARG A 168 11.85 -22.23 10.85
CA ARG A 168 10.76 -21.87 11.75
C ARG A 168 9.39 -21.99 11.08
N GLU A 169 9.24 -21.43 9.88
CA GLU A 169 8.02 -21.49 9.06
C GLU A 169 7.67 -22.97 8.74
N LYS A 170 8.65 -23.76 8.32
CA LYS A 170 8.48 -25.19 8.06
C LYS A 170 7.99 -25.92 9.30
N ASN A 171 8.63 -25.71 10.45
CA ASN A 171 8.22 -26.34 11.70
C ASN A 171 6.76 -25.98 12.04
N ALA A 172 6.37 -24.72 12.00
CA ALA A 172 5.00 -24.29 12.26
C ALA A 172 3.98 -24.95 11.30
N LEU A 173 4.32 -25.05 10.01
CA LEU A 173 3.47 -25.70 8.99
C LEU A 173 3.37 -27.22 9.14
N THR A 174 4.35 -27.87 9.80
CA THR A 174 4.38 -29.34 9.97
C THR A 174 3.89 -29.81 11.33
N THR A 175 4.12 -29.03 12.39
CA THR A 175 3.67 -29.37 13.76
C THR A 175 2.26 -28.87 14.06
N GLY A 176 1.74 -27.98 13.24
CA GLY A 176 0.48 -27.30 13.43
C GLY A 176 0.62 -25.95 14.13
N VAL A 177 -0.17 -25.00 13.67
CA VAL A 177 -0.39 -23.67 14.24
C VAL A 177 -1.84 -23.33 13.97
N ASP A 178 -2.50 -22.62 14.90
CA ASP A 178 -3.92 -22.33 14.70
C ASP A 178 -4.14 -21.40 13.49
N ILE A 179 -3.36 -20.34 13.40
CA ILE A 179 -3.47 -19.31 12.34
C ILE A 179 -2.14 -19.17 11.60
N ALA A 180 -2.12 -19.45 10.30
CA ALA A 180 -0.99 -19.14 9.43
C ALA A 180 -1.31 -17.92 8.56
N ILE A 181 -0.50 -16.86 8.66
CA ILE A 181 -0.63 -15.63 7.87
C ILE A 181 0.43 -15.64 6.78
N VAL A 182 0.05 -15.70 5.51
CA VAL A 182 0.98 -16.00 4.44
C VAL A 182 0.97 -14.98 3.31
N THR A 183 2.13 -14.78 2.68
CA THR A 183 2.20 -14.18 1.35
C THR A 183 2.15 -15.28 0.28
N PRO A 184 1.42 -15.09 -0.86
CA PRO A 184 1.16 -16.17 -1.82
C PRO A 184 2.41 -16.88 -2.30
N GLY A 185 3.42 -16.16 -2.78
CA GLY A 185 4.64 -16.75 -3.34
C GLY A 185 5.46 -17.57 -2.33
N ARG A 186 5.48 -17.17 -1.04
CA ARG A 186 6.18 -17.94 0.01
C ARG A 186 5.43 -19.22 0.35
N MET A 187 4.12 -19.15 0.45
CA MET A 187 3.27 -20.31 0.68
C MET A 187 3.41 -21.34 -0.44
N ILE A 188 3.40 -20.92 -1.71
CA ILE A 188 3.68 -21.80 -2.85
C ILE A 188 5.06 -22.47 -2.75
N SER A 189 6.07 -21.76 -2.25
CA SER A 189 7.40 -22.33 -2.06
C SER A 189 7.39 -23.47 -1.04
N HIS A 190 6.67 -23.34 0.07
CA HIS A 190 6.49 -24.40 1.07
C HIS A 190 5.65 -25.57 0.52
N MET A 191 4.55 -25.29 -0.18
CA MET A 191 3.69 -26.30 -0.81
C MET A 191 4.45 -27.16 -1.84
N ASN A 192 5.34 -26.56 -2.63
CA ASN A 192 6.18 -27.26 -3.61
C ASN A 192 7.12 -28.29 -2.98
N LEU A 193 7.43 -28.16 -1.70
CA LEU A 193 8.24 -29.12 -0.95
C LEU A 193 7.43 -30.31 -0.39
N GLY A 194 6.10 -30.29 -0.52
CA GLY A 194 5.21 -31.43 -0.30
C GLY A 194 4.89 -31.79 1.15
N TYR A 195 5.22 -30.95 2.12
CA TYR A 195 4.94 -31.22 3.54
C TYR A 195 3.77 -30.41 4.12
N VAL A 196 3.20 -29.49 3.35
CA VAL A 196 2.08 -28.66 3.79
C VAL A 196 0.79 -29.44 3.59
N ASP A 197 0.01 -29.58 4.65
CA ASP A 197 -1.33 -30.20 4.62
C ASP A 197 -2.39 -29.16 5.00
N LEU A 198 -3.25 -28.81 4.02
CA LEU A 198 -4.39 -27.89 4.19
C LEU A 198 -5.74 -28.63 4.09
N SER A 199 -5.73 -29.96 4.06
CA SER A 199 -6.95 -30.76 3.90
C SER A 199 -7.93 -30.67 5.08
N LYS A 200 -7.44 -30.19 6.22
CA LYS A 200 -8.24 -29.97 7.45
C LYS A 200 -8.46 -28.49 7.76
N LEU A 201 -8.18 -27.60 6.83
CA LEU A 201 -8.36 -26.17 7.04
C LEU A 201 -9.82 -25.82 7.27
N HIS A 202 -10.11 -25.10 8.34
CA HIS A 202 -11.47 -24.67 8.67
C HIS A 202 -11.83 -23.32 8.00
N VAL A 203 -10.90 -22.37 7.97
CA VAL A 203 -11.15 -21.01 7.47
C VAL A 203 -10.05 -20.57 6.52
N LEU A 204 -10.44 -20.05 5.37
CA LEU A 204 -9.56 -19.35 4.41
C LEU A 204 -9.95 -17.87 4.37
N ILE A 205 -9.01 -16.98 4.62
CA ILE A 205 -9.22 -15.55 4.59
C ILE A 205 -8.34 -14.94 3.51
N LEU A 206 -8.94 -14.14 2.63
CA LEU A 206 -8.23 -13.31 1.64
C LEU A 206 -8.35 -11.85 2.09
N ASP A 207 -7.25 -11.24 2.55
CA ASP A 207 -7.25 -9.82 2.93
C ASP A 207 -6.55 -8.97 1.87
N GLU A 208 -7.10 -7.78 1.59
CA GLU A 208 -6.71 -6.91 0.47
C GLU A 208 -6.71 -7.66 -0.88
N ALA A 209 -7.82 -8.36 -1.19
CA ALA A 209 -7.94 -9.20 -2.37
C ALA A 209 -7.74 -8.44 -3.70
N ASP A 210 -8.28 -7.21 -3.80
CA ASP A 210 -8.07 -6.30 -4.93
C ASP A 210 -6.59 -6.07 -5.21
N ARG A 211 -5.84 -5.90 -4.17
CA ARG A 211 -4.42 -5.66 -4.25
C ARG A 211 -3.61 -6.89 -4.64
N MET A 212 -4.00 -8.06 -4.14
CA MET A 212 -3.37 -9.31 -4.57
C MET A 212 -3.54 -9.53 -6.07
N LEU A 213 -4.69 -9.15 -6.63
CA LEU A 213 -4.95 -9.18 -8.06
C LEU A 213 -4.08 -8.21 -8.85
N ASP A 214 -3.92 -6.97 -8.38
CA ASP A 214 -3.06 -5.96 -9.01
C ASP A 214 -1.59 -6.41 -9.06
N MET A 215 -1.16 -7.17 -8.05
CA MET A 215 0.18 -7.76 -7.98
C MET A 215 0.33 -9.04 -8.80
N GLY A 216 -0.76 -9.54 -9.40
CA GLY A 216 -0.75 -10.71 -10.28
C GLY A 216 -0.79 -12.06 -9.55
N PHE A 217 -1.15 -12.10 -8.26
CA PHE A 217 -1.17 -13.31 -7.44
C PHE A 217 -2.40 -14.21 -7.64
N LEU A 218 -3.29 -13.89 -8.60
CA LEU A 218 -4.51 -14.68 -8.83
C LEU A 218 -4.23 -16.17 -9.03
N GLY A 219 -3.20 -16.52 -9.81
CA GLY A 219 -2.80 -17.91 -10.05
C GLY A 219 -2.32 -18.61 -8.79
N ASP A 220 -1.55 -17.92 -7.96
CA ASP A 220 -1.03 -18.46 -6.70
C ASP A 220 -2.17 -18.67 -5.68
N ILE A 221 -3.09 -17.72 -5.57
CA ILE A 221 -4.27 -17.80 -4.69
C ILE A 221 -5.13 -19.00 -5.06
N ASN A 222 -5.46 -19.17 -6.35
CA ASN A 222 -6.24 -20.32 -6.82
C ASN A 222 -5.55 -21.64 -6.47
N ARG A 223 -4.26 -21.74 -6.73
CA ARG A 223 -3.47 -22.93 -6.44
C ARG A 223 -3.41 -23.27 -4.95
N ILE A 224 -3.36 -22.26 -4.07
CA ILE A 224 -3.43 -22.48 -2.62
C ILE A 224 -4.83 -22.96 -2.24
N ALA A 225 -5.88 -22.29 -2.73
CA ALA A 225 -7.26 -22.62 -2.43
C ALA A 225 -7.67 -24.04 -2.88
N GLU A 226 -7.13 -24.53 -3.99
CA GLU A 226 -7.33 -25.88 -4.49
C GLU A 226 -6.80 -26.98 -3.56
N GLN A 227 -5.80 -26.66 -2.71
CA GLN A 227 -5.26 -27.60 -1.73
C GLN A 227 -5.96 -27.55 -0.37
N CYS A 228 -6.81 -26.55 -0.15
CA CYS A 228 -7.56 -26.40 1.08
C CYS A 228 -8.76 -27.34 1.13
N ASN A 229 -9.24 -27.62 2.35
CA ASN A 229 -10.49 -28.33 2.57
C ASN A 229 -11.63 -27.71 1.73
N PRO A 230 -12.37 -28.47 0.93
CA PRO A 230 -13.49 -27.95 0.15
C PRO A 230 -14.67 -27.46 1.01
N ASP A 231 -14.81 -27.96 2.25
CA ASP A 231 -15.89 -27.61 3.17
C ASP A 231 -15.52 -26.48 4.14
N ARG A 232 -14.39 -25.81 3.89
CA ARG A 232 -13.96 -24.64 4.67
C ARG A 232 -14.93 -23.46 4.54
N GLN A 233 -14.95 -22.62 5.54
CA GLN A 233 -15.47 -21.26 5.45
C GLN A 233 -14.47 -20.39 4.66
N THR A 234 -14.96 -19.51 3.78
CA THR A 234 -14.10 -18.58 3.02
C THR A 234 -14.54 -17.13 3.25
N LEU A 235 -13.60 -16.30 3.67
CA LEU A 235 -13.81 -14.88 3.91
C LEU A 235 -12.96 -14.06 2.92
N LEU A 236 -13.58 -13.13 2.21
CA LEU A 236 -12.90 -12.24 1.28
C LEU A 236 -13.07 -10.80 1.73
N PHE A 237 -11.97 -10.14 2.06
CA PHE A 237 -11.94 -8.72 2.41
C PHE A 237 -11.20 -7.92 1.33
N SER A 238 -11.83 -6.83 0.90
CA SER A 238 -11.31 -5.96 -0.15
C SER A 238 -11.74 -4.52 0.09
N ALA A 239 -10.98 -3.55 -0.41
CA ALA A 239 -11.43 -2.17 -0.42
C ALA A 239 -12.38 -1.89 -1.59
N THR A 240 -12.21 -2.61 -2.70
CA THR A 240 -12.97 -2.45 -3.93
C THR A 240 -13.45 -3.79 -4.49
N MET A 241 -14.49 -3.77 -5.34
CA MET A 241 -15.06 -4.98 -5.93
C MET A 241 -15.11 -4.87 -7.48
N PRO A 242 -13.95 -4.77 -8.15
CA PRO A 242 -13.91 -4.83 -9.60
C PRO A 242 -14.39 -6.21 -10.11
N GLU A 243 -14.78 -6.30 -11.37
CA GLU A 243 -15.31 -7.53 -11.99
C GLU A 243 -14.42 -8.77 -11.75
N ARG A 244 -13.10 -8.58 -11.73
CA ARG A 244 -12.15 -9.68 -11.49
C ARG A 244 -12.22 -10.23 -10.07
N ILE A 245 -12.41 -9.37 -9.07
CA ILE A 245 -12.64 -9.79 -7.68
C ILE A 245 -13.99 -10.47 -7.54
N GLY A 246 -15.03 -9.95 -8.19
CA GLY A 246 -16.34 -10.59 -8.23
C GLY A 246 -16.26 -12.02 -8.78
N LYS A 247 -15.50 -12.24 -9.87
CA LYS A 247 -15.27 -13.58 -10.42
C LYS A 247 -14.49 -14.50 -9.47
N LEU A 248 -13.47 -13.97 -8.80
CA LEU A 248 -12.73 -14.72 -7.78
C LEU A 248 -13.65 -15.13 -6.63
N ALA A 249 -14.44 -14.20 -6.10
CA ALA A 249 -15.41 -14.48 -5.04
C ALA A 249 -16.41 -15.57 -5.45
N GLN A 250 -17.01 -15.47 -6.64
CA GLN A 250 -17.93 -16.48 -7.18
C GLN A 250 -17.32 -17.88 -7.33
N SER A 251 -16.00 -17.96 -7.58
CA SER A 251 -15.30 -19.25 -7.73
C SER A 251 -14.93 -19.91 -6.41
N MET A 252 -14.84 -19.14 -5.31
CA MET A 252 -14.29 -19.62 -4.03
C MET A 252 -15.29 -19.65 -2.88
N LEU A 253 -16.31 -18.80 -2.90
CA LEU A 253 -17.26 -18.64 -1.81
C LEU A 253 -18.59 -19.35 -2.10
N LYS A 254 -19.22 -19.88 -1.05
CA LYS A 254 -20.51 -20.58 -1.09
C LYS A 254 -21.58 -19.70 -0.43
N ASP A 255 -22.53 -19.19 -1.18
CA ASP A 255 -23.63 -18.32 -0.71
C ASP A 255 -23.18 -17.24 0.31
N PRO A 256 -22.23 -16.36 -0.06
CA PRO A 256 -21.62 -15.45 0.88
C PRO A 256 -22.56 -14.34 1.34
N VAL A 257 -22.48 -13.97 2.62
CA VAL A 257 -23.01 -12.71 3.12
C VAL A 257 -22.15 -11.57 2.60
N THR A 258 -22.76 -10.57 1.97
CA THR A 258 -22.02 -9.36 1.55
C THR A 258 -22.24 -8.24 2.55
N VAL A 259 -21.16 -7.81 3.18
CA VAL A 259 -21.11 -6.64 4.06
C VAL A 259 -20.34 -5.55 3.35
N GLN A 260 -21.02 -4.47 3.04
CA GLN A 260 -20.42 -3.32 2.39
C GLN A 260 -20.59 -2.08 3.26
N ILE A 261 -19.47 -1.52 3.69
CA ILE A 261 -19.47 -0.20 4.29
C ILE A 261 -19.33 0.80 3.16
N ALA A 262 -20.25 1.77 3.13
CA ALA A 262 -20.18 2.83 2.12
C ALA A 262 -18.75 3.37 2.05
N LEU A 263 -18.23 3.51 0.83
CA LEU A 263 -16.95 4.17 0.61
C LEU A 263 -17.06 5.53 1.32
N SER A 264 -16.51 5.61 2.53
CA SER A 264 -16.37 6.93 3.16
C SER A 264 -15.60 7.76 2.15
N ARG A 265 -16.20 8.85 1.69
CA ARG A 265 -15.45 9.89 0.99
C ARG A 265 -14.14 10.06 1.76
N PRO A 266 -12.98 10.23 1.09
CA PRO A 266 -11.68 10.35 1.78
C PRO A 266 -11.93 11.27 2.96
N ALA A 267 -11.62 10.81 4.16
CA ALA A 267 -12.16 11.31 5.42
C ALA A 267 -12.48 12.80 5.31
N GLU A 268 -13.72 13.19 5.51
CA GLU A 268 -14.18 14.61 5.44
C GLU A 268 -13.24 15.57 6.20
N LYS A 269 -12.36 15.00 7.01
CA LYS A 269 -11.33 15.66 7.82
C LYS A 269 -9.97 15.83 7.10
N VAL A 270 -9.78 15.31 5.86
CA VAL A 270 -8.54 15.52 5.09
C VAL A 270 -8.68 16.75 4.23
N MET A 271 -7.92 17.79 4.53
CA MET A 271 -7.76 18.92 3.64
C MET A 271 -7.00 18.50 2.40
N GLN A 272 -7.61 18.59 1.22
CA GLN A 272 -7.01 18.20 -0.04
C GLN A 272 -6.71 19.42 -0.91
N ALA A 273 -5.49 19.47 -1.47
CA ALA A 273 -5.06 20.51 -2.39
C ALA A 273 -4.28 19.89 -3.57
N ALA A 274 -4.35 20.51 -4.72
CA ALA A 274 -3.65 20.07 -5.91
C ALA A 274 -2.91 21.24 -6.56
N TYR A 275 -1.69 20.98 -7.06
CA TYR A 275 -0.86 21.95 -7.73
C TYR A 275 -0.65 21.55 -9.18
N PRO A 276 -1.26 22.23 -10.18
CA PRO A 276 -0.85 22.09 -11.56
C PRO A 276 0.59 22.57 -11.74
N VAL A 277 1.48 21.70 -12.27
CA VAL A 277 2.92 21.91 -12.22
C VAL A 277 3.63 21.26 -13.40
N HIS A 278 4.71 21.85 -13.90
CA HIS A 278 5.61 21.20 -14.86
C HIS A 278 6.60 20.27 -14.16
N ASP A 279 7.07 19.22 -14.86
CA ASP A 279 7.98 18.22 -14.29
C ASP A 279 9.25 18.81 -13.67
N ASP A 280 9.79 19.86 -14.24
CA ASP A 280 10.99 20.58 -13.78
C ASP A 280 10.74 21.45 -12.53
N GLN A 281 9.50 21.84 -12.28
CA GLN A 281 9.07 22.62 -11.11
C GLN A 281 8.82 21.73 -9.89
N LYS A 282 8.38 20.45 -10.09
CA LYS A 282 8.01 19.52 -9.00
C LYS A 282 9.05 19.43 -7.86
N PRO A 283 10.38 19.28 -8.11
CA PRO A 283 11.33 19.14 -7.01
C PRO A 283 11.47 20.41 -6.16
N LYS A 284 11.37 21.58 -6.79
CA LYS A 284 11.47 22.87 -6.09
C LYS A 284 10.20 23.13 -5.28
N LEU A 285 9.03 22.87 -5.86
CA LEU A 285 7.75 22.98 -5.17
C LEU A 285 7.70 22.04 -3.95
N LEU A 286 8.15 20.79 -4.11
CA LEU A 286 8.16 19.83 -2.99
C LEU A 286 9.03 20.33 -1.83
N VAL A 287 10.19 20.92 -2.10
CA VAL A 287 11.04 21.54 -1.07
C VAL A 287 10.33 22.72 -0.40
N SER A 288 9.70 23.61 -1.17
CA SER A 288 8.95 24.76 -0.65
C SER A 288 7.77 24.33 0.24
N LEU A 289 7.08 23.24 -0.13
CA LEU A 289 5.95 22.70 0.65
C LEU A 289 6.37 22.08 1.99
N LEU A 290 7.60 21.62 2.13
CA LEU A 290 8.08 20.88 3.30
C LEU A 290 9.04 21.67 4.19
N LYS A 291 9.77 22.62 3.61
CA LYS A 291 10.77 23.40 4.34
C LYS A 291 10.10 24.33 5.36
N ASP A 292 10.71 24.46 6.53
CA ASP A 292 10.36 25.39 7.60
C ASP A 292 8.91 25.24 8.17
N ARG A 293 8.26 24.07 7.96
CA ARG A 293 6.90 23.81 8.47
C ARG A 293 6.85 22.99 9.76
N GLY A 294 7.99 22.50 10.26
CA GLY A 294 8.05 21.73 11.50
C GLY A 294 7.29 20.38 11.45
N LEU A 295 7.05 19.85 10.24
CA LEU A 295 6.34 18.56 10.06
C LEU A 295 7.27 17.39 10.45
N GLU A 296 6.73 16.47 11.23
CA GLU A 296 7.48 15.31 11.73
C GLU A 296 7.11 14.00 11.04
N SER A 297 6.02 13.99 10.28
CA SER A 297 5.52 12.78 9.64
C SER A 297 4.88 13.07 8.29
N VAL A 298 5.67 12.95 7.25
CA VAL A 298 5.24 13.16 5.86
C VAL A 298 5.56 11.95 5.01
N ILE A 299 4.61 11.52 4.17
CA ILE A 299 4.86 10.53 3.13
C ILE A 299 4.75 11.19 1.75
N VAL A 300 5.76 10.97 0.93
CA VAL A 300 5.80 11.39 -0.48
C VAL A 300 5.72 10.15 -1.37
N PHE A 301 4.63 10.02 -2.10
CA PHE A 301 4.40 8.94 -3.05
C PHE A 301 4.89 9.28 -4.44
N SER A 302 5.66 8.38 -5.05
CA SER A 302 6.03 8.48 -6.46
C SER A 302 5.78 7.15 -7.18
N SER A 303 5.18 7.24 -8.36
CA SER A 303 4.88 6.06 -9.19
C SER A 303 6.13 5.47 -9.86
N ARG A 304 7.25 6.19 -9.85
CA ARG A 304 8.49 5.80 -10.55
C ARG A 304 9.63 5.54 -9.58
N LYS A 305 10.18 4.34 -9.54
CA LYS A 305 11.34 3.99 -8.72
C LYS A 305 12.51 4.96 -8.87
N ARG A 306 12.81 5.39 -10.11
CA ARG A 306 13.91 6.32 -10.40
C ARG A 306 13.72 7.69 -9.74
N SER A 307 12.50 8.15 -9.59
CA SER A 307 12.18 9.44 -8.98
C SER A 307 12.45 9.44 -7.48
N ILE A 308 12.30 8.30 -6.79
CA ILE A 308 12.51 8.19 -5.33
C ILE A 308 13.89 8.68 -4.90
N SER A 309 14.95 8.20 -5.54
CA SER A 309 16.32 8.62 -5.22
C SER A 309 16.57 10.09 -5.52
N ILE A 310 15.94 10.62 -6.57
CA ILE A 310 16.05 12.03 -6.97
C ILE A 310 15.34 12.91 -5.95
N ILE A 311 14.12 12.55 -5.58
CA ILE A 311 13.30 13.25 -4.58
C ILE A 311 14.02 13.25 -3.24
N ALA A 312 14.42 12.07 -2.73
CA ALA A 312 15.10 11.94 -1.46
C ALA A 312 16.38 12.78 -1.40
N ARG A 313 17.19 12.76 -2.46
CA ARG A 313 18.42 13.58 -2.56
C ARG A 313 18.12 15.09 -2.58
N SER A 314 17.06 15.51 -3.27
CA SER A 314 16.65 16.92 -3.33
C SER A 314 16.25 17.43 -1.95
N LEU A 315 15.42 16.66 -1.22
CA LEU A 315 14.96 17.00 0.11
C LEU A 315 16.10 16.98 1.14
N SER A 316 16.99 15.99 1.07
CA SER A 316 18.18 15.92 1.96
C SER A 316 19.13 17.10 1.74
N LYS A 317 19.31 17.56 0.49
CA LYS A 317 20.09 18.79 0.19
C LYS A 317 19.46 20.04 0.77
N ALA A 318 18.14 20.06 0.94
CA ALA A 318 17.40 21.14 1.58
C ALA A 318 17.42 21.07 3.13
N GLY A 319 18.14 20.09 3.71
CA GLY A 319 18.30 19.94 5.16
C GLY A 319 17.19 19.13 5.85
N LEU A 320 16.33 18.43 5.10
CA LEU A 320 15.26 17.62 5.68
C LEU A 320 15.77 16.20 6.03
N ASN A 321 15.24 15.62 7.11
CA ASN A 321 15.50 14.24 7.50
C ASN A 321 14.65 13.29 6.65
N VAL A 322 15.26 12.67 5.63
CA VAL A 322 14.57 11.89 4.61
C VAL A 322 15.00 10.44 4.64
N GLY A 323 14.03 9.53 4.62
CA GLY A 323 14.21 8.13 4.28
C GLY A 323 13.56 7.81 2.94
N SER A 324 14.08 6.81 2.24
CA SER A 324 13.49 6.34 0.99
C SER A 324 13.33 4.84 0.99
N ILE A 325 12.19 4.37 0.48
CA ILE A 325 11.88 2.96 0.36
C ILE A 325 11.45 2.64 -1.07
N SER A 326 12.17 1.69 -1.68
CA SER A 326 11.85 1.12 -2.99
C SER A 326 11.93 -0.40 -2.95
N SER A 327 11.42 -1.07 -3.98
CA SER A 327 11.52 -2.54 -4.08
C SER A 327 12.96 -3.05 -4.23
N ASP A 328 13.92 -2.17 -4.50
CA ASP A 328 15.34 -2.53 -4.67
C ASP A 328 16.11 -2.53 -3.33
N LEU A 329 15.47 -2.04 -2.26
CA LEU A 329 16.06 -2.01 -0.92
C LEU A 329 15.97 -3.42 -0.30
N GLU A 330 17.06 -3.86 0.32
CA GLU A 330 17.04 -5.10 1.10
C GLU A 330 16.03 -5.02 2.25
N GLN A 331 15.49 -6.16 2.65
CA GLN A 331 14.43 -6.20 3.66
C GLN A 331 14.86 -5.58 4.99
N LYS A 332 16.08 -5.90 5.43
CA LYS A 332 16.65 -5.36 6.68
C LYS A 332 16.72 -3.83 6.67
N ASP A 333 17.17 -3.26 5.57
CA ASP A 333 17.29 -1.80 5.41
C ASP A 333 15.91 -1.15 5.36
N ARG A 334 14.93 -1.81 4.71
CA ARG A 334 13.54 -1.35 4.67
C ARG A 334 12.95 -1.29 6.08
N GLU A 335 13.13 -2.34 6.89
CA GLU A 335 12.67 -2.39 8.27
C GLU A 335 13.34 -1.31 9.14
N GLU A 336 14.62 -1.06 8.90
CA GLU A 336 15.35 0.00 9.60
C GLU A 336 14.80 1.40 9.25
N VAL A 337 14.60 1.71 7.96
CA VAL A 337 14.00 2.97 7.52
C VAL A 337 12.61 3.14 8.12
N MET A 338 11.79 2.09 8.10
CA MET A 338 10.45 2.10 8.69
C MET A 338 10.47 2.35 10.19
N ARG A 339 11.33 1.66 10.92
CA ARG A 339 11.52 1.87 12.36
C ARG A 339 11.96 3.30 12.66
N ASN A 340 12.90 3.84 11.88
CA ASN A 340 13.38 5.21 12.06
C ASN A 340 12.28 6.24 11.74
N PHE A 341 11.40 5.97 10.78
CA PHE A 341 10.27 6.83 10.47
C PHE A 341 9.19 6.78 11.58
N ARG A 342 8.82 5.59 12.07
CA ARG A 342 7.90 5.44 13.23
C ARG A 342 8.42 6.16 14.47
N ASN A 343 9.72 6.12 14.71
CA ASN A 343 10.39 6.77 15.85
C ASN A 343 10.70 8.25 15.60
N ARG A 344 10.16 8.88 14.53
CA ARG A 344 10.38 10.31 14.21
C ARG A 344 11.85 10.71 14.02
N LYS A 345 12.76 9.75 13.78
CA LYS A 345 14.14 10.01 13.38
C LYS A 345 14.25 10.39 11.90
N ILE A 346 13.30 9.94 11.10
CA ILE A 346 13.07 10.34 9.72
C ILE A 346 11.72 11.04 9.69
N HIS A 347 11.68 12.26 9.14
CA HIS A 347 10.47 13.07 9.09
C HIS A 347 9.74 12.94 7.75
N VAL A 348 10.48 12.69 6.68
CA VAL A 348 9.92 12.54 5.34
C VAL A 348 10.27 11.17 4.78
N LEU A 349 9.26 10.36 4.48
CA LEU A 349 9.42 9.07 3.84
C LEU A 349 9.05 9.17 2.36
N VAL A 350 9.97 8.86 1.45
CA VAL A 350 9.72 8.81 0.01
C VAL A 350 9.55 7.36 -0.42
N ALA A 351 8.39 6.99 -0.97
CA ALA A 351 8.07 5.61 -1.26
C ALA A 351 7.29 5.41 -2.57
N THR A 352 7.34 4.17 -3.11
CA THR A 352 6.42 3.73 -4.16
C THR A 352 5.18 3.09 -3.55
N ASP A 353 4.07 3.02 -4.31
CA ASP A 353 2.82 2.38 -3.88
C ASP A 353 3.01 0.95 -3.40
N VAL A 354 3.80 0.15 -4.11
CA VAL A 354 4.03 -1.27 -3.80
C VAL A 354 4.61 -1.48 -2.40
N VAL A 355 5.45 -0.54 -1.96
CA VAL A 355 6.17 -0.66 -0.70
C VAL A 355 5.45 0.00 0.46
N SER A 356 4.74 1.09 0.18
CA SER A 356 4.01 1.84 1.21
C SER A 356 2.66 1.24 1.56
N ARG A 357 2.20 0.33 0.76
CA ARG A 357 0.98 -0.46 1.01
C ARG A 357 1.29 -1.52 2.08
N GLY A 358 0.41 -1.71 3.04
CA GLY A 358 0.63 -2.59 4.21
C GLY A 358 1.51 -1.97 5.31
N ILE A 359 1.89 -0.72 5.17
CA ILE A 359 2.57 0.01 6.24
C ILE A 359 1.49 0.61 7.15
N ASP A 360 1.41 0.09 8.36
CA ASP A 360 0.66 0.71 9.43
C ASP A 360 1.51 1.81 10.05
N ILE A 361 1.32 3.01 9.53
CA ILE A 361 1.87 4.21 10.16
C ILE A 361 0.67 5.10 10.44
N ASP A 362 0.32 5.16 11.68
CA ASP A 362 -0.68 6.07 12.19
C ASP A 362 -0.08 7.46 12.37
N ASN A 363 -0.94 8.46 12.33
CA ASN A 363 -0.58 9.85 12.58
C ASN A 363 0.36 10.48 11.53
N ILE A 364 0.13 10.20 10.25
CA ILE A 364 0.76 10.95 9.16
C ILE A 364 0.10 12.32 9.08
N GLU A 365 0.91 13.38 9.21
CA GLU A 365 0.44 14.77 9.16
C GLU A 365 0.14 15.20 7.73
N MET A 366 0.97 14.76 6.77
CA MET A 366 0.83 15.13 5.38
C MET A 366 1.17 13.99 4.44
N VAL A 367 0.32 13.80 3.43
CA VAL A 367 0.56 12.91 2.29
C VAL A 367 0.75 13.75 1.03
N ILE A 368 1.84 13.52 0.30
CA ILE A 368 2.11 14.18 -0.97
C ILE A 368 2.16 13.16 -2.09
N ASN A 369 1.25 13.28 -3.05
CA ASN A 369 1.32 12.55 -4.31
C ASN A 369 2.23 13.34 -5.27
N TYR A 370 3.49 12.96 -5.38
CA TYR A 370 4.43 13.56 -6.33
C TYR A 370 4.06 13.27 -7.78
N ASP A 371 3.47 12.12 -8.02
CA ASP A 371 2.82 11.73 -9.27
C ASP A 371 1.36 11.35 -8.98
N VAL A 372 0.43 11.71 -9.87
CA VAL A 372 -0.96 11.25 -9.81
C VAL A 372 -0.95 9.72 -9.94
N PRO A 373 -1.61 8.99 -9.01
CA PRO A 373 -1.64 7.54 -9.10
C PRO A 373 -2.34 7.07 -10.38
N PRO A 374 -1.89 5.96 -10.99
CA PRO A 374 -2.47 5.43 -12.21
C PRO A 374 -3.90 4.91 -12.01
N ASN A 375 -4.20 4.37 -10.84
CA ASN A 375 -5.52 3.90 -10.43
C ASN A 375 -6.14 4.92 -9.47
N GLU A 376 -7.42 5.23 -9.67
CA GLU A 376 -8.15 6.19 -8.86
C GLU A 376 -8.24 5.72 -7.38
N GLU A 377 -8.37 4.43 -7.15
CA GLU A 377 -8.45 3.81 -5.82
C GLU A 377 -7.14 3.95 -5.02
N ASP A 378 -5.98 3.93 -5.71
CA ASP A 378 -4.70 4.18 -5.07
C ASP A 378 -4.62 5.58 -4.43
N TYR A 379 -5.33 6.57 -5.01
CA TYR A 379 -5.43 7.90 -4.43
C TYR A 379 -6.08 7.85 -3.04
N VAL A 380 -7.20 7.17 -2.94
CA VAL A 380 -7.94 7.02 -1.67
C VAL A 380 -7.07 6.30 -0.63
N HIS A 381 -6.37 5.22 -1.05
CA HIS A 381 -5.45 4.47 -0.19
C HIS A 381 -4.24 5.30 0.28
N ARG A 382 -3.70 6.18 -0.58
CA ARG A 382 -2.59 7.07 -0.23
C ARG A 382 -3.06 8.14 0.76
N ILE A 383 -4.15 8.85 0.43
CA ILE A 383 -4.72 9.90 1.28
C ILE A 383 -5.21 9.30 2.62
N GLY A 384 -5.76 8.10 2.63
CA GLY A 384 -6.17 7.39 3.83
C GLY A 384 -5.03 7.03 4.81
N ARG A 385 -3.77 7.39 4.53
CA ARG A 385 -2.64 7.31 5.49
C ARG A 385 -2.62 8.48 6.46
N THR A 386 -3.35 9.55 6.20
CA THR A 386 -3.52 10.70 7.09
C THR A 386 -4.93 10.78 7.65
N ALA A 387 -5.18 11.66 8.61
CA ALA A 387 -6.48 11.90 9.26
C ALA A 387 -7.10 10.67 9.96
N ARG A 388 -6.28 9.80 10.54
CA ARG A 388 -6.75 8.72 11.39
C ARG A 388 -6.97 9.17 12.83
N ALA A 389 -7.80 8.45 13.60
CA ALA A 389 -8.09 8.70 15.01
C ALA A 389 -8.61 10.12 15.31
N GLY A 390 -9.42 10.71 14.40
CA GLY A 390 -10.08 11.99 14.66
C GLY A 390 -9.21 13.25 14.47
N ARG A 391 -7.93 13.10 14.07
CA ARG A 391 -7.03 14.22 13.77
C ARG A 391 -7.21 14.67 12.30
N GLY A 392 -7.08 15.97 12.04
CA GLY A 392 -7.04 16.49 10.67
C GLY A 392 -5.76 16.07 9.95
N GLY A 393 -5.82 15.93 8.64
CA GLY A 393 -4.69 15.60 7.80
C GLY A 393 -4.65 16.42 6.53
N VAL A 394 -3.49 16.47 5.86
CA VAL A 394 -3.30 17.21 4.61
C VAL A 394 -2.89 16.27 3.50
N GLY A 395 -3.62 16.32 2.38
CA GLY A 395 -3.31 15.62 1.14
C GLY A 395 -2.94 16.59 0.03
N ILE A 396 -1.74 16.52 -0.53
CA ILE A 396 -1.30 17.36 -1.63
C ILE A 396 -1.00 16.52 -2.85
N THR A 397 -1.44 16.97 -4.05
CA THR A 397 -1.18 16.26 -5.30
C THR A 397 -0.55 17.19 -6.33
N LEU A 398 0.59 16.80 -6.89
CA LEU A 398 1.26 17.51 -7.96
C LEU A 398 0.81 16.95 -9.30
N ILE A 399 0.22 17.82 -10.15
CA ILE A 399 -0.45 17.38 -11.38
C ILE A 399 0.28 17.95 -12.59
N THR A 400 0.90 17.09 -13.39
CA THR A 400 1.44 17.51 -14.69
C THR A 400 0.37 17.56 -15.77
N PRO A 401 0.58 18.28 -16.88
CA PRO A 401 -0.39 18.33 -17.99
C PRO A 401 -0.81 16.94 -18.50
N GLY A 402 0.12 15.97 -18.47
CA GLY A 402 -0.18 14.58 -18.88
C GLY A 402 -1.06 13.80 -17.88
N GLU A 403 -1.15 14.27 -16.63
CA GLU A 403 -1.86 13.60 -15.53
C GLU A 403 -3.24 14.22 -15.23
N MET A 404 -3.57 15.40 -15.79
CA MET A 404 -4.81 16.13 -15.50
C MET A 404 -6.07 15.29 -15.74
N ARG A 405 -6.09 14.51 -16.82
CA ARG A 405 -7.22 13.61 -17.11
C ARG A 405 -7.38 12.50 -16.06
N SER A 406 -6.28 11.95 -15.57
CA SER A 406 -6.30 10.93 -14.52
C SER A 406 -6.77 11.53 -13.21
N PHE A 407 -6.34 12.75 -12.89
CA PHE A 407 -6.78 13.44 -11.68
C PHE A 407 -8.28 13.80 -11.72
N SER A 408 -8.80 14.23 -12.86
CA SER A 408 -10.26 14.45 -13.02
C SER A 408 -11.10 13.19 -12.80
N ARG A 409 -10.56 11.99 -13.11
CA ARG A 409 -11.24 10.72 -12.78
C ARG A 409 -11.22 10.44 -11.28
N ILE A 410 -10.13 10.80 -10.61
CA ILE A 410 -10.03 10.73 -9.15
C ILE A 410 -11.08 11.65 -8.50
N GLU A 411 -11.21 12.89 -8.94
CA GLU A 411 -12.22 13.82 -8.45
C GLU A 411 -13.65 13.29 -8.60
N LYS A 412 -13.93 12.62 -9.73
CA LYS A 412 -15.22 11.94 -9.93
C LYS A 412 -15.43 10.76 -8.98
N LEU A 413 -14.38 9.97 -8.70
CA LEU A 413 -14.46 8.84 -7.76
C LEU A 413 -14.74 9.33 -6.34
N ILE A 414 -14.02 10.37 -5.88
CA ILE A 414 -14.19 10.90 -4.52
C ILE A 414 -15.42 11.80 -4.37
N GLY A 415 -16.09 12.15 -5.49
CA GLY A 415 -17.31 12.95 -5.49
C GLY A 415 -17.11 14.40 -5.07
N MET A 416 -15.87 14.93 -5.17
CA MET A 416 -15.55 16.32 -4.83
C MET A 416 -14.48 16.90 -5.76
N GLU A 417 -14.58 18.18 -6.00
CA GLU A 417 -13.54 18.93 -6.69
C GLU A 417 -12.44 19.34 -5.70
N VAL A 418 -11.19 18.95 -6.00
CA VAL A 418 -10.03 19.29 -5.18
C VAL A 418 -9.53 20.69 -5.56
N ARG A 419 -9.35 21.55 -4.58
CA ARG A 419 -8.88 22.93 -4.81
C ARG A 419 -7.51 22.93 -5.51
N LYS A 420 -7.40 23.70 -6.62
CA LYS A 420 -6.14 23.92 -7.36
C LYS A 420 -5.47 25.17 -6.82
N GLU A 421 -4.29 24.99 -6.25
CA GLU A 421 -3.51 26.10 -5.67
C GLU A 421 -2.52 26.67 -6.70
N PRO A 422 -2.29 27.97 -6.70
CA PRO A 422 -1.24 28.57 -7.52
C PRO A 422 0.15 28.18 -7.01
N LEU A 423 1.13 28.17 -7.90
CA LEU A 423 2.51 27.97 -7.49
C LEU A 423 3.05 29.21 -6.75
N PRO A 424 4.00 29.02 -5.81
CA PRO A 424 4.75 30.12 -5.24
C PRO A 424 5.40 30.98 -6.35
N GLU A 425 5.40 32.30 -6.20
CA GLU A 425 5.91 33.25 -7.20
C GLU A 425 7.35 32.93 -7.66
N GLU A 426 8.17 32.42 -6.76
CA GLU A 426 9.57 32.02 -7.03
C GLU A 426 9.71 30.88 -8.06
N LEU A 427 8.65 30.12 -8.28
CA LEU A 427 8.63 28.98 -9.21
C LEU A 427 8.08 29.32 -10.59
N GLY A 428 7.54 30.55 -10.73
CA GLY A 428 6.87 31.00 -11.95
C GLY A 428 5.48 30.39 -12.13
N GLU A 429 4.86 30.63 -13.26
CA GLU A 429 3.51 30.15 -13.54
C GLU A 429 3.50 28.65 -13.81
N GLY A 430 2.50 27.96 -13.28
CA GLY A 430 2.19 26.56 -13.57
C GLY A 430 1.29 26.42 -14.81
N PRO A 431 1.10 25.19 -15.30
CA PRO A 431 0.14 24.93 -16.37
C PRO A 431 -1.28 25.15 -15.89
N GLN A 432 -2.13 25.72 -16.76
CA GLN A 432 -3.56 25.81 -16.46
C GLN A 432 -4.16 24.40 -16.38
N TYR A 433 -4.96 24.13 -15.33
CA TYR A 433 -5.64 22.85 -15.18
C TYR A 433 -6.77 22.72 -16.22
N ASP A 434 -6.58 21.85 -17.19
CA ASP A 434 -7.57 21.48 -18.20
C ASP A 434 -7.54 19.95 -18.43
N PRO A 435 -8.46 19.19 -17.81
CA PRO A 435 -8.52 17.74 -17.97
C PRO A 435 -8.97 17.31 -19.39
N ASN A 436 -9.53 18.23 -20.20
CA ASN A 436 -9.98 17.96 -21.56
C ASN A 436 -8.94 18.35 -22.61
N ALA A 437 -7.84 19.00 -22.21
CA ALA A 437 -6.76 19.35 -23.13
C ALA A 437 -6.31 18.09 -23.89
N PRO A 438 -6.11 18.16 -25.21
CA PRO A 438 -5.58 17.05 -25.96
C PRO A 438 -4.20 16.68 -25.41
N SER A 439 -4.03 15.44 -24.98
CA SER A 439 -2.73 14.94 -24.49
C SER A 439 -1.72 15.08 -25.62
N GLY A 440 -0.89 16.11 -25.54
CA GLY A 440 0.18 16.37 -26.48
C GLY A 440 1.12 15.16 -26.50
N ARG A 441 0.98 14.31 -27.49
CA ARG A 441 2.02 13.35 -27.85
C ARG A 441 3.29 14.16 -28.06
N GLY A 442 4.29 13.89 -27.25
CA GLY A 442 5.59 14.56 -27.24
C GLY A 442 6.08 14.87 -28.65
N GLY A 443 6.07 16.13 -28.96
CA GLY A 443 6.71 16.66 -30.15
C GLY A 443 8.21 16.41 -30.06
N ARG A 444 8.71 15.41 -30.75
CA ARG A 444 10.11 15.35 -31.14
C ARG A 444 10.37 16.59 -31.96
N GLY A 445 11.11 17.52 -31.40
CA GLY A 445 11.62 18.70 -32.07
C GLY A 445 12.29 18.32 -33.40
N GLY A 446 11.65 18.74 -34.46
CA GLY A 446 12.24 18.87 -35.78
C GLY A 446 12.74 20.29 -35.94
N SER A 447 14.01 20.48 -35.65
CA SER A 447 14.76 21.69 -35.95
C SER A 447 14.78 21.97 -37.45
N GLY A 448 14.33 23.14 -37.81
CA GLY A 448 14.93 24.08 -38.70
C GLY A 448 15.22 23.73 -40.14
N GLY A 449 14.69 24.50 -41.00
CA GLY A 449 15.15 24.65 -42.38
C GLY A 449 14.43 25.79 -43.04
N ARG A 450 14.92 27.01 -42.83
CA ARG A 450 14.67 28.13 -43.70
C ARG A 450 15.31 27.86 -45.05
N GLY A 451 14.61 28.13 -46.17
CA GLY A 451 15.22 28.20 -47.50
C GLY A 451 14.16 28.40 -48.57
N GLY A 452 13.92 29.65 -48.94
CA GLY A 452 13.98 30.24 -50.24
C GLY A 452 13.07 29.70 -51.34
N GLY A 453 12.14 30.54 -51.73
CA GLY A 453 11.31 30.37 -52.92
C GLY A 453 12.11 30.38 -54.23
N HIS A 454 11.51 29.80 -55.22
CA HIS A 454 11.52 30.31 -56.60
C HIS A 454 10.42 29.66 -57.41
N ASP A 455 9.53 30.54 -57.91
CA ASP A 455 8.67 30.32 -59.06
C ASP A 455 9.45 29.77 -60.25
N ARG A 456 8.85 28.85 -60.98
CA ARG A 456 8.82 28.86 -62.45
C ARG A 456 7.83 27.88 -63.03
N ARG A 457 7.00 28.46 -63.88
CA ARG A 457 6.00 27.93 -64.80
C ARG A 457 6.53 26.86 -65.74
N GLY A 458 5.63 25.93 -66.19
CA GLY A 458 5.50 25.75 -67.59
C GLY A 458 5.59 24.33 -68.14
N HIS A 459 4.47 23.91 -68.77
CA HIS A 459 4.32 23.02 -69.95
C HIS A 459 4.67 21.52 -69.77
N GLY A 460 3.75 20.55 -69.92
CA GLY A 460 3.05 20.21 -71.15
C GLY A 460 3.77 19.07 -71.85
N GLY A 461 3.11 17.91 -72.02
CA GLY A 461 3.61 16.91 -72.93
C GLY A 461 3.18 15.48 -72.65
N GLU A 462 2.10 15.08 -73.30
CA GLU A 462 1.71 13.70 -73.60
C GLU A 462 2.83 12.90 -74.27
N ARG A 463 2.83 11.59 -74.06
CA ARG A 463 2.86 10.47 -75.01
C ARG A 463 3.41 9.19 -74.43
N ARG A 464 2.55 8.18 -74.29
CA ARG A 464 2.51 6.94 -75.12
C ARG A 464 3.82 6.15 -75.18
N GLY A 465 3.71 4.89 -74.80
CA GLY A 465 4.38 3.84 -75.49
C GLY A 465 4.86 2.63 -74.69
N ARG A 466 4.06 1.57 -74.77
CA ARG A 466 4.42 0.16 -75.00
C ARG A 466 5.57 -0.50 -74.24
N GLY A 467 5.19 -1.63 -73.61
CA GLY A 467 6.06 -2.72 -73.14
C GLY A 467 6.82 -3.44 -74.29
N PRO A 468 7.20 -4.70 -74.27
CA PRO A 468 7.03 -5.76 -73.25
C PRO A 468 8.32 -6.64 -73.01
N GLY A 469 8.17 -7.67 -72.22
CA GLY A 469 9.08 -8.85 -72.17
C GLY A 469 9.74 -9.06 -70.85
N GLY A 470 9.72 -10.16 -70.14
CA GLY A 470 9.54 -11.53 -70.50
C GLY A 470 10.43 -12.37 -69.60
N GLY A 471 9.92 -13.50 -69.12
CA GLY A 471 10.77 -14.59 -68.67
C GLY A 471 10.56 -15.00 -67.21
N LYS A 472 9.71 -15.94 -66.92
CA LYS A 472 9.79 -17.40 -66.87
C LYS A 472 10.57 -17.98 -65.71
N GLY A 473 9.86 -18.82 -64.93
CA GLY A 473 10.36 -20.00 -64.24
C GLY A 473 9.69 -20.21 -62.89
N ARG A 474 8.61 -20.91 -62.76
CA ARG A 474 8.25 -22.34 -62.72
C ARG A 474 8.79 -23.04 -61.46
N GLY A 475 7.81 -23.63 -60.71
CA GLY A 475 7.84 -24.87 -59.98
C GLY A 475 7.06 -24.77 -58.65
N ARG A 476 5.82 -25.04 -58.55
CA ARG A 476 4.94 -26.22 -58.48
C ARG A 476 5.45 -27.29 -57.54
N GLY A 477 4.56 -27.66 -56.59
CA GLY A 477 4.58 -28.90 -55.84
C GLY A 477 3.73 -28.82 -54.58
N ASP A 478 2.60 -28.98 -54.70
CA ASP A 478 1.29 -29.53 -54.35
C ASP A 478 1.37 -30.97 -53.81
N ARG A 479 0.46 -31.29 -52.88
CA ARG A 479 -0.22 -32.54 -52.55
C ARG A 479 0.06 -33.12 -51.16
N ARG A 480 -0.96 -33.04 -50.31
CA ARG A 480 -2.07 -33.99 -49.99
C ARG A 480 -1.77 -35.01 -48.90
N ARG A 481 -2.60 -34.89 -47.83
CA ARG A 481 -3.58 -35.84 -47.26
C ARG A 481 -3.17 -37.32 -47.04
N GLY A 482 -3.56 -37.80 -45.84
CA GLY A 482 -3.87 -39.21 -45.47
C GLY A 482 -3.58 -39.42 -44.02
N ASP A 483 -4.44 -39.42 -43.09
CA ASP A 483 -5.60 -40.21 -42.67
C ASP A 483 -5.22 -41.67 -42.34
N SER A 484 -5.73 -42.09 -41.17
CA SER A 484 -6.03 -43.44 -40.67
C SER A 484 -5.19 -44.04 -39.54
N SER A 485 -5.88 -44.13 -38.40
CA SER A 485 -5.75 -45.23 -37.39
C SER A 485 -6.24 -46.55 -38.00
N PRO A 486 -6.30 -47.72 -37.29
CA PRO A 486 -5.93 -48.17 -35.97
C PRO A 486 -5.30 -49.60 -35.92
N GLY A 487 -5.00 -50.08 -34.70
CA GLY A 487 -5.03 -51.55 -34.52
C GLY A 487 -4.08 -52.13 -33.48
N ASN A 488 -4.66 -52.55 -32.37
CA ASN A 488 -4.53 -53.81 -31.61
C ASN A 488 -3.16 -54.41 -31.25
N GLY A 489 -3.07 -54.67 -29.92
CA GLY A 489 -2.14 -55.59 -29.26
C GLY A 489 -2.27 -57.07 -29.70
N PRO A 490 -1.92 -58.08 -28.94
CA PRO A 490 -1.34 -58.21 -27.59
C PRO A 490 -0.17 -59.22 -27.52
N ASP A 491 0.33 -59.40 -26.30
CA ASP A 491 0.61 -60.72 -25.66
C ASP A 491 2.05 -61.04 -25.26
N ARG A 492 2.16 -61.37 -23.95
CA ARG A 492 2.90 -62.45 -23.26
C ARG A 492 4.42 -62.51 -23.28
N GLY A 493 4.97 -62.60 -22.07
CA GLY A 493 5.66 -63.75 -21.56
C GLY A 493 6.80 -63.42 -20.64
N SER A 494 6.60 -63.62 -19.35
CA SER A 494 7.19 -64.56 -18.41
C SER A 494 8.72 -64.63 -18.25
N GLY A 495 9.12 -64.65 -16.98
CA GLY A 495 10.24 -65.44 -16.47
C GLY A 495 11.31 -64.61 -15.80
N SER A 496 11.35 -64.55 -14.53
CA SER A 496 11.84 -65.42 -13.47
C SER A 496 13.31 -65.17 -13.08
N ASP A 497 13.47 -65.11 -11.77
CA ASP A 497 14.57 -65.47 -10.92
C ASP A 497 15.69 -64.51 -10.57
N GLY A 498 15.72 -64.21 -9.24
CA GLY A 498 16.89 -63.72 -8.50
C GLY A 498 17.96 -64.89 -8.36
N PRO A 499 18.95 -64.84 -7.49
CA PRO A 499 19.06 -64.16 -6.20
C PRO A 499 20.46 -63.61 -5.81
N GLN A 500 20.53 -62.96 -4.65
CA GLN A 500 21.56 -62.95 -3.59
C GLN A 500 23.05 -62.87 -3.92
N GLY A 501 23.78 -62.03 -3.15
CA GLY A 501 25.19 -62.24 -2.78
C GLY A 501 25.90 -60.97 -2.36
N GLN A 502 25.88 -60.62 -1.08
CA GLN A 502 26.92 -60.56 -0.06
C GLN A 502 28.23 -59.80 -0.39
N ARG A 503 28.53 -58.82 0.49
CA ARG A 503 29.74 -58.44 1.22
C ARG A 503 31.10 -58.40 0.48
N ASN A 504 31.82 -57.26 0.64
CA ASN A 504 33.01 -57.11 1.51
C ASN A 504 33.65 -55.73 1.25
N GLU A 505 33.89 -55.00 2.31
CA GLU A 505 35.14 -54.53 2.91
C GLU A 505 36.31 -54.15 1.99
N GLY A 506 36.85 -52.95 2.29
CA GLY A 506 38.31 -52.78 2.41
C GLY A 506 38.96 -51.81 1.42
N GLY A 507 39.65 -50.80 1.98
CA GLY A 507 40.86 -50.28 1.37
C GLY A 507 40.97 -48.78 1.16
N GLN A 508 41.47 -48.12 2.12
CA GLN A 508 42.62 -47.20 2.29
C GLN A 508 43.32 -46.67 1.02
N GLY A 509 43.67 -45.38 1.13
CA GLY A 509 44.81 -44.73 0.46
C GLY A 509 44.36 -43.48 -0.33
N GLY A 510 44.73 -42.26 -0.07
CA GLY A 510 46.00 -41.70 0.30
C GLY A 510 46.40 -40.67 -0.75
N GLY A 511 46.76 -39.47 -0.34
CA GLY A 511 47.51 -38.53 -1.18
C GLY A 511 46.85 -37.20 -1.46
N ASN A 512 47.07 -36.18 -0.68
CA ASN A 512 48.17 -35.20 -0.69
C ASN A 512 48.14 -34.22 -1.88
N ASN A 513 47.91 -32.95 -1.66
CA ASN A 513 48.89 -31.88 -1.79
C ASN A 513 48.28 -30.47 -1.91
N LYS A 514 48.72 -29.63 -1.04
CA LYS A 514 49.48 -28.35 -1.11
C LYS A 514 48.66 -27.06 -1.26
N ARG A 515 48.62 -26.31 -0.18
CA ARG A 515 49.47 -25.12 0.19
C ARG A 515 49.24 -23.81 -0.60
N ARG A 516 48.86 -22.79 0.16
CA ARG A 516 49.53 -21.46 0.33
C ARG A 516 48.63 -20.61 1.26
N ARG A 517 48.92 -20.38 2.52
CA ARG A 517 49.88 -19.46 3.20
C ARG A 517 49.92 -18.06 2.58
N ASN A 518 49.39 -17.07 3.31
CA ASN A 518 50.16 -15.91 3.66
C ASN A 518 49.76 -15.27 4.97
N LYS A 519 50.75 -15.07 5.77
CA LYS A 519 50.95 -14.39 7.05
C LYS A 519 51.07 -12.88 6.85
N ASN A 520 50.67 -12.11 7.84
CA ASN A 520 51.50 -11.03 8.49
C ASN A 520 50.69 -10.54 9.71
N ARG A 521 51.08 -10.76 10.97
CA ARG A 521 52.16 -10.17 11.80
C ARG A 521 52.10 -8.63 11.76
N ARG A 522 51.94 -7.87 12.85
CA ARG A 522 52.64 -7.80 14.14
C ARG A 522 52.05 -6.68 14.99
N ARG A 523 52.02 -6.79 16.24
CA ARG A 523 52.65 -6.26 17.47
C ARG A 523 51.81 -5.12 18.09
N GLY A 524 51.63 -4.96 19.37
CA GLY A 524 52.23 -5.54 20.54
C GLY A 524 51.90 -4.63 21.73
N ASN A 525 51.94 -5.18 22.91
CA ASN A 525 52.27 -4.58 24.19
C ASN A 525 51.18 -3.68 24.83
N GLY A 526 50.82 -3.77 26.10
CA GLY A 526 51.39 -4.36 27.32
C GLY A 526 50.66 -3.75 28.49
N GLY A 527 50.62 -4.48 29.61
CA GLY A 527 50.69 -3.99 30.95
C GLY A 527 49.39 -4.06 31.78
N GLN A 528 49.19 -5.11 32.50
CA GLN A 528 49.35 -5.30 33.95
C GLN A 528 48.44 -4.48 34.86
N SER A 529 47.71 -5.18 35.62
CA SER A 529 47.57 -5.45 37.09
C SER A 529 46.27 -4.84 37.63
N GLY A 530 45.42 -5.50 38.37
CA GLY A 530 45.54 -6.41 39.44
C GLY A 530 44.43 -6.08 40.43
N GLY A 531 43.80 -7.07 41.04
CA GLY A 531 43.06 -6.89 42.27
C GLY A 531 41.55 -7.12 42.24
N GLY A 532 41.10 -8.34 42.43
CA GLY A 532 39.84 -8.64 43.10
C GLY A 532 40.15 -8.80 44.62
N PRO A 533 39.28 -9.36 45.42
CA PRO A 533 37.83 -9.30 45.53
C PRO A 533 37.38 -8.86 46.95
N GLN A 534 36.12 -8.66 47.23
CA GLN A 534 35.47 -9.06 48.49
C GLN A 534 34.01 -8.54 48.60
N ASN A 535 33.12 -9.50 48.75
CA ASN A 535 31.85 -9.36 49.45
C ASN A 535 32.11 -9.31 50.96
N PRO A 536 31.31 -8.66 51.82
CA PRO A 536 30.35 -9.43 52.60
C PRO A 536 29.00 -8.73 52.93
N SER A 537 27.95 -9.54 52.89
CA SER A 537 26.94 -9.83 53.93
C SER A 537 26.37 -8.74 54.85
N ARG A 538 25.03 -8.70 54.88
CA ARG A 538 24.10 -8.83 56.02
C ARG A 538 23.61 -7.61 56.79
N GLU A 539 22.32 -7.78 57.07
CA GLU A 539 21.47 -7.25 58.17
C GLU A 539 20.82 -5.89 57.88
N GLY A 540 19.52 -5.70 57.93
CA GLY A 540 18.48 -6.26 58.78
C GLY A 540 17.70 -5.05 59.30
N GLY A 541 16.35 -5.06 59.23
CA GLY A 541 15.57 -4.10 60.00
C GLY A 541 14.42 -3.40 59.27
N SER A 542 13.26 -4.00 59.28
CA SER A 542 11.99 -3.30 59.44
C SER A 542 11.87 -2.86 60.92
N PRO A 543 11.00 -1.90 61.35
CA PRO A 543 9.57 -1.84 60.99
C PRO A 543 8.91 -0.44 61.04
N SER A 544 7.65 -0.46 60.55
CA SER A 544 6.42 0.24 61.01
C SER A 544 6.29 1.76 61.04
N GLY A 545 5.17 2.20 60.51
CA GLY A 545 4.25 3.11 61.17
C GLY A 545 4.06 4.49 60.52
N ASN A 546 3.08 4.72 59.78
CA ASN A 546 1.82 5.44 59.91
C ASN A 546 1.12 5.51 58.58
#